data_582d97350911d41fa03f189c2fbb6e9d
#
_entry.id   582d97350911d41fa03f189c2fbb6e9d
#
_cell.length_a   1.000
_cell.length_b   1.000
_cell.length_c   1.000
_cell.angle_alpha   90.00
_cell.angle_beta   90.00
_cell.angle_gamma   90.00
#
_symmetry.space_group_name_H-M   'P 1'
#
loop_
_entity.id
_entity.type
_entity.pdbx_description
1 polymer ?
#
loop_
_entity_poly.entity_id
_entity_poly.type
_entity_poly.pdbx_seq_one_letter_code
_entity_poly.pdbx_strand_id
1 'polypeptide(L)'
;SFTKKASIDNLVRYHLVHFTQERSLLSSKGIKFQKAQRASIGCFQVFPKSEGSISLDNKNNVQIDPNYLSNKYDIELTCRAFRSAIDLLEKTGFAKSGKYLIDDDIKRNIGSETFSGYHLIGTNRMSKNKDSGVVDESFKVFGTNNLYVCDASIFPDFVSTHQYLPTLAASKIFCLKQGFLSD
;
A
#
# COMPACT_ATOMS: atom_id res chain seq x y z
N SER A 1 -6.96 16.75 1.91
CA SER A 1 -6.61 16.05 0.68
C SER A 1 -6.77 17.00 -0.51
N PHE A 2 -5.67 17.25 -1.24
CA PHE A 2 -5.73 18.06 -2.45
C PHE A 2 -5.94 17.13 -3.64
N THR A 3 -7.16 17.09 -4.15
CA THR A 3 -7.46 16.44 -5.43
C THR A 3 -7.29 17.46 -6.55
N LYS A 4 -6.25 17.32 -7.36
CA LYS A 4 -6.15 18.04 -8.63
C LYS A 4 -7.14 17.36 -9.58
N LYS A 5 -8.15 18.09 -10.07
CA LYS A 5 -9.07 17.57 -11.13
C LYS A 5 -8.23 17.11 -12.32
N ALA A 6 -8.23 15.82 -12.54
CA ALA A 6 -7.50 15.20 -13.61
C ALA A 6 -8.48 14.68 -14.65
N SER A 7 -8.11 14.74 -15.92
CA SER A 7 -8.75 13.95 -16.97
C SER A 7 -8.70 12.46 -16.63
N ILE A 8 -9.51 11.63 -17.28
CA ILE A 8 -9.56 10.17 -17.03
C ILE A 8 -8.17 9.52 -17.09
N ASP A 9 -7.22 10.12 -17.83
CA ASP A 9 -5.81 9.68 -17.91
C ASP A 9 -4.96 10.06 -16.70
N ASN A 10 -5.49 10.85 -15.77
CA ASN A 10 -4.82 11.36 -14.58
C ASN A 10 -5.53 10.91 -13.30
N LEU A 11 -5.82 9.64 -13.13
CA LEU A 11 -6.22 9.07 -11.85
C LEU A 11 -5.21 9.45 -10.76
N VAL A 12 -5.70 9.79 -9.56
CA VAL A 12 -4.84 9.98 -8.40
C VAL A 12 -4.04 8.70 -8.19
N ARG A 13 -2.73 8.77 -8.43
CA ARG A 13 -1.86 7.60 -8.42
C ARG A 13 -1.04 7.48 -7.15
N TYR A 14 -1.09 8.50 -6.30
CA TYR A 14 -0.45 8.49 -4.99
C TYR A 14 -1.17 9.42 -4.03
N HIS A 15 -1.11 9.10 -2.74
CA HIS A 15 -1.56 9.95 -1.66
C HIS A 15 -0.37 10.54 -0.93
N LEU A 16 -0.46 11.81 -0.57
CA LEU A 16 0.45 12.46 0.36
C LEU A 16 -0.20 12.43 1.74
N VAL A 17 0.46 11.81 2.69
CA VAL A 17 0.01 11.71 4.06
C VAL A 17 1.00 12.44 4.95
N HIS A 18 0.50 13.37 5.76
CA HIS A 18 1.30 14.10 6.73
C HIS A 18 1.33 13.35 8.04
N PHE A 19 2.53 13.07 8.53
CA PHE A 19 2.76 12.55 9.87
C PHE A 19 3.59 13.54 10.67
N THR A 20 3.10 13.94 11.83
CA THR A 20 3.93 14.52 12.88
C THR A 20 4.43 13.38 13.74
N GLN A 21 5.71 13.09 13.68
CA GLN A 21 6.31 12.07 14.52
C GLN A 21 7.03 12.68 15.70
N GLU A 22 6.48 12.50 16.90
CA GLU A 22 7.29 12.55 18.11
C GLU A 22 8.10 11.28 18.20
N ARG A 23 9.39 11.38 17.93
CA ARG A 23 10.30 10.23 18.08
C ARG A 23 10.61 10.04 19.56
N SER A 24 10.00 9.04 20.19
CA SER A 24 10.44 8.52 21.47
C SER A 24 11.71 7.69 21.23
N LEU A 25 12.85 8.17 21.67
CA LEU A 25 14.07 7.37 21.78
C LEU A 25 13.98 6.57 23.08
N LEU A 26 13.74 5.27 22.98
CA LEU A 26 13.97 4.33 24.07
C LEU A 26 15.47 4.29 24.34
N SER A 27 15.92 4.92 25.40
CA SER A 27 17.28 4.75 25.91
C SER A 27 17.24 3.77 27.08
N SER A 28 18.35 3.07 27.33
CA SER A 28 18.55 2.18 28.48
C SER A 28 18.36 2.86 29.86
N LYS A 29 18.11 4.16 29.90
CA LYS A 29 17.87 4.99 31.09
C LYS A 29 16.45 5.59 31.13
N GLY A 30 15.50 5.08 30.38
CA GLY A 30 14.11 5.55 30.36
C GLY A 30 13.74 6.29 29.06
N ILE A 31 12.44 6.56 28.90
CA ILE A 31 11.88 7.24 27.74
C ILE A 31 12.22 8.73 27.84
N LYS A 32 13.09 9.23 26.98
CA LYS A 32 13.29 10.67 26.80
C LYS A 32 12.50 11.11 25.56
N PHE A 33 11.46 11.89 25.79
CA PHE A 33 10.76 12.61 24.73
C PHE A 33 11.65 13.78 24.27
N GLN A 34 12.31 13.65 23.13
CA GLN A 34 12.86 14.81 22.46
C GLN A 34 11.78 15.39 21.56
N LYS A 35 11.37 16.63 21.82
CA LYS A 35 10.48 17.39 20.97
C LYS A 35 11.22 17.67 19.65
N ALA A 36 11.14 16.72 18.71
CA ALA A 36 11.73 16.89 17.40
C ALA A 36 10.76 17.74 16.56
N GLN A 37 11.14 18.95 16.24
CA GLN A 37 10.46 19.79 15.25
C GLN A 37 10.72 19.20 13.84
N ARG A 38 10.17 18.03 13.55
CA ARG A 38 10.31 17.39 12.25
C ARG A 38 8.92 17.04 11.73
N ALA A 39 8.60 17.52 10.54
CA ALA A 39 7.48 17.05 9.76
C ALA A 39 7.97 16.05 8.71
N SER A 40 7.23 14.98 8.50
CA SER A 40 7.49 14.02 7.43
C SER A 40 6.24 13.85 6.58
N ILE A 41 6.42 13.68 5.28
CA ILE A 41 5.35 13.34 4.36
C ILE A 41 5.64 11.96 3.78
N GLY A 42 4.70 11.03 3.98
CA GLY A 42 4.72 9.73 3.32
C GLY A 42 4.01 9.80 1.97
N CYS A 43 4.57 9.14 0.97
CA CYS A 43 3.97 9.00 -0.35
C CYS A 43 3.53 7.55 -0.55
N PHE A 44 2.26 7.32 -0.85
CA PHE A 44 1.71 5.99 -1.11
C PHE A 44 1.26 5.89 -2.55
N GLN A 45 1.74 4.87 -3.24
CA GLN A 45 1.18 4.52 -4.55
C GLN A 45 -0.19 3.87 -4.37
N VAL A 46 -1.14 4.28 -5.19
CA VAL A 46 -2.52 3.77 -5.13
C VAL A 46 -2.71 2.58 -6.06
N PHE A 47 -2.02 2.57 -7.20
CA PHE A 47 -2.09 1.51 -8.21
C PHE A 47 -0.68 1.08 -8.65
N PRO A 48 0.09 0.38 -7.80
CA PRO A 48 1.39 -0.14 -8.20
C PRO A 48 1.24 -1.20 -9.30
N LYS A 49 2.27 -1.31 -10.13
CA LYS A 49 2.42 -2.33 -11.17
C LYS A 49 3.40 -3.44 -10.77
N SER A 50 4.18 -3.19 -9.71
CA SER A 50 5.05 -4.20 -9.13
C SER A 50 4.23 -5.23 -8.39
N GLU A 51 4.52 -6.51 -8.62
CA GLU A 51 3.88 -7.63 -7.93
C GLU A 51 4.95 -8.47 -7.25
N GLY A 52 4.66 -8.90 -6.04
CA GLY A 52 5.45 -9.83 -5.27
C GLY A 52 4.87 -11.23 -5.25
N SER A 53 5.45 -12.10 -4.43
CA SER A 53 4.98 -13.48 -4.29
C SER A 53 5.10 -13.99 -2.87
N ILE A 54 4.28 -14.98 -2.55
CA ILE A 54 4.38 -15.80 -1.35
C ILE A 54 4.55 -17.25 -1.80
N SER A 55 5.55 -17.91 -1.26
CA SER A 55 5.86 -19.31 -1.56
C SER A 55 6.28 -20.07 -0.31
N LEU A 56 6.44 -21.37 -0.42
CA LEU A 56 7.04 -22.20 0.61
C LEU A 56 8.42 -22.66 0.14
N ASP A 57 9.38 -22.66 1.04
CA ASP A 57 10.68 -23.29 0.81
C ASP A 57 10.60 -24.83 0.95
N ASN A 58 11.70 -25.51 0.67
CA ASN A 58 11.78 -26.98 0.77
C ASN A 58 11.58 -27.52 2.20
N LYS A 59 11.53 -26.65 3.22
CA LYS A 59 11.25 -26.99 4.61
C LYS A 59 9.86 -26.55 5.08
N ASN A 60 9.01 -26.12 4.12
CA ASN A 60 7.69 -25.55 4.36
C ASN A 60 7.70 -24.24 5.15
N ASN A 61 8.80 -23.48 5.16
CA ASN A 61 8.77 -22.13 5.70
C ASN A 61 8.22 -21.16 4.67
N VAL A 62 7.40 -20.21 5.13
CA VAL A 62 6.84 -19.17 4.27
C VAL A 62 7.95 -18.22 3.81
N GLN A 63 8.06 -18.05 2.50
CA GLN A 63 8.92 -17.06 1.84
C GLN A 63 8.05 -15.93 1.30
N ILE A 64 8.37 -14.71 1.68
CA ILE A 64 7.66 -13.51 1.23
C ILE A 64 8.64 -12.66 0.45
N ASP A 65 8.35 -12.46 -0.84
CA ASP A 65 9.05 -11.52 -1.70
C ASP A 65 8.07 -10.40 -2.08
N PRO A 66 8.14 -9.22 -1.46
CA PRO A 66 7.27 -8.09 -1.81
C PRO A 66 7.58 -7.51 -3.19
N ASN A 67 8.81 -7.69 -3.69
CA ASN A 67 9.29 -7.24 -4.99
C ASN A 67 8.93 -5.76 -5.28
N TYR A 68 9.01 -4.90 -4.24
CA TYR A 68 8.66 -3.48 -4.37
C TYR A 68 9.50 -2.79 -5.41
N LEU A 69 8.87 -1.89 -6.18
CA LEU A 69 9.53 -1.05 -7.19
C LEU A 69 10.26 -1.86 -8.29
N SER A 70 9.86 -3.09 -8.54
CA SER A 70 10.38 -3.90 -9.66
C SER A 70 9.95 -3.34 -11.02
N ASN A 71 8.86 -2.60 -11.07
CA ASN A 71 8.36 -1.98 -12.30
C ASN A 71 8.88 -0.54 -12.42
N LYS A 72 9.45 -0.20 -13.57
CA LYS A 72 9.98 1.13 -13.86
C LYS A 72 8.94 2.25 -13.71
N TYR A 73 7.69 1.97 -14.07
CA TYR A 73 6.59 2.91 -13.89
C TYR A 73 6.40 3.30 -12.42
N ASP A 74 6.50 2.35 -11.50
CA ASP A 74 6.34 2.60 -10.06
C ASP A 74 7.49 3.46 -9.52
N ILE A 75 8.72 3.22 -9.99
CA ILE A 75 9.88 4.05 -9.64
C ILE A 75 9.65 5.50 -10.09
N GLU A 76 9.25 5.70 -11.35
CA GLU A 76 9.01 7.04 -11.89
C GLU A 76 7.86 7.75 -11.19
N LEU A 77 6.78 7.02 -10.86
CA LEU A 77 5.64 7.56 -10.12
C LEU A 77 6.04 7.95 -8.70
N THR A 78 6.82 7.12 -8.01
CA THR A 78 7.33 7.42 -6.67
C THR A 78 8.22 8.65 -6.69
N CYS A 79 9.13 8.78 -7.66
CA CYS A 79 9.96 9.98 -7.82
C CYS A 79 9.10 11.24 -8.02
N ARG A 80 8.04 11.17 -8.81
CA ARG A 80 7.10 12.30 -8.99
C ARG A 80 6.37 12.64 -7.71
N ALA A 81 5.95 11.63 -6.93
CA ALA A 81 5.29 11.83 -5.64
C ALA A 81 6.21 12.55 -4.65
N PHE A 82 7.48 12.14 -4.55
CA PHE A 82 8.47 12.80 -3.71
C PHE A 82 8.69 14.27 -4.10
N ARG A 83 8.83 14.58 -5.40
CA ARG A 83 8.94 15.98 -5.87
C ARG A 83 7.72 16.79 -5.47
N SER A 84 6.52 16.24 -5.64
CA SER A 84 5.28 16.91 -5.23
C SER A 84 5.23 17.16 -3.72
N ALA A 85 5.73 16.22 -2.92
CA ALA A 85 5.82 16.36 -1.47
C ALA A 85 6.82 17.47 -1.06
N ILE A 86 7.99 17.51 -1.70
CA ILE A 86 9.00 18.56 -1.49
C ILE A 86 8.40 19.93 -1.85
N ASP A 87 7.81 20.07 -3.02
CA ASP A 87 7.15 21.30 -3.46
C ASP A 87 6.08 21.78 -2.48
N LEU A 88 5.30 20.84 -1.93
CA LEU A 88 4.28 21.16 -0.95
C LEU A 88 4.89 21.69 0.35
N LEU A 89 5.94 21.05 0.87
CA LEU A 89 6.63 21.46 2.08
C LEU A 89 7.25 22.86 1.93
N GLU A 90 7.86 23.14 0.77
CA GLU A 90 8.44 24.44 0.46
C GLU A 90 7.38 25.54 0.37
N LYS A 91 6.31 25.30 -0.42
CA LYS A 91 5.23 26.27 -0.61
C LYS A 91 4.45 26.59 0.66
N THR A 92 4.39 25.66 1.59
CA THR A 92 3.72 25.85 2.89
C THR A 92 4.62 26.44 3.95
N GLY A 93 5.93 26.61 3.67
CA GLY A 93 6.91 27.13 4.62
C GLY A 93 7.28 26.17 5.76
N PHE A 94 6.82 24.91 5.70
CA PHE A 94 7.17 23.89 6.69
C PHE A 94 8.61 23.39 6.55
N ALA A 95 9.18 23.49 5.37
CA ALA A 95 10.59 23.22 5.15
C ALA A 95 11.26 24.47 4.54
N LYS A 96 12.39 24.87 5.11
CA LYS A 96 13.33 25.74 4.40
C LYS A 96 14.20 24.87 3.54
N SER A 97 14.54 25.35 2.33
CA SER A 97 15.37 24.61 1.39
C SER A 97 16.62 24.07 2.09
N GLY A 98 16.62 22.79 2.33
CA GLY A 98 17.79 22.03 2.72
C GLY A 98 18.46 21.45 1.47
N LYS A 99 19.46 20.62 1.68
CA LYS A 99 20.08 19.86 0.60
C LYS A 99 19.09 18.77 0.19
N TYR A 100 18.18 19.07 -0.75
CA TYR A 100 17.26 18.08 -1.27
C TYR A 100 18.02 17.09 -2.14
N LEU A 101 17.53 15.84 -2.09
CA LEU A 101 17.98 14.82 -2.99
C LEU A 101 17.67 15.26 -4.43
N ILE A 102 18.67 15.37 -5.27
CA ILE A 102 18.49 15.50 -6.71
C ILE A 102 17.84 14.21 -7.23
N ASP A 103 17.27 14.25 -8.44
CA ASP A 103 16.55 13.12 -9.01
C ASP A 103 17.31 11.80 -8.98
N ASP A 104 18.60 11.82 -9.21
CA ASP A 104 19.46 10.64 -9.18
C ASP A 104 19.67 10.11 -7.75
N ASP A 105 19.68 10.97 -6.75
CA ASP A 105 19.72 10.58 -5.35
C ASP A 105 18.38 9.97 -4.91
N ILE A 106 17.27 10.54 -5.36
CA ILE A 106 15.93 9.97 -5.11
C ILE A 106 15.87 8.56 -5.68
N LYS A 107 16.27 8.37 -6.94
CA LYS A 107 16.26 7.05 -7.59
C LYS A 107 17.18 6.04 -6.90
N ARG A 108 18.37 6.47 -6.46
CA ARG A 108 19.32 5.59 -5.74
C ARG A 108 18.82 5.15 -4.37
N ASN A 109 18.17 6.04 -3.64
CA ASN A 109 17.78 5.81 -2.25
C ASN A 109 16.35 5.28 -2.11
N ILE A 110 15.52 5.36 -3.16
CA ILE A 110 14.11 5.02 -3.10
C ILE A 110 13.88 3.57 -2.66
N GLY A 111 14.75 2.64 -3.09
CA GLY A 111 14.64 1.23 -2.73
C GLY A 111 14.89 0.99 -1.23
N SER A 112 15.87 1.67 -0.63
CA SER A 112 16.20 1.53 0.80
C SER A 112 15.20 2.23 1.72
N GLU A 113 14.52 3.26 1.23
CA GLU A 113 13.53 4.04 1.98
C GLU A 113 12.08 3.57 1.74
N THR A 114 11.90 2.59 0.85
CA THR A 114 10.58 2.03 0.54
C THR A 114 10.22 0.94 1.55
N PHE A 115 9.02 1.04 2.10
CA PHE A 115 8.46 0.05 3.01
C PHE A 115 6.96 -0.16 2.72
N SER A 116 6.41 -1.19 3.32
CA SER A 116 4.99 -1.52 3.15
C SER A 116 4.09 -0.39 3.65
N GLY A 117 3.03 -0.08 2.88
CA GLY A 117 1.90 0.71 3.34
C GLY A 117 0.90 -0.09 4.19
N TYR A 118 1.20 -1.34 4.51
CA TYR A 118 0.36 -2.28 5.27
C TYR A 118 -1.01 -2.57 4.64
N HIS A 119 -1.12 -2.37 3.33
CA HIS A 119 -2.34 -2.60 2.55
C HIS A 119 -2.12 -3.65 1.46
N LEU A 120 -1.57 -4.80 1.83
CA LEU A 120 -1.29 -5.91 0.91
C LEU A 120 -2.59 -6.57 0.46
N ILE A 121 -2.66 -6.94 -0.83
CA ILE A 121 -3.80 -7.60 -1.46
C ILE A 121 -3.35 -8.69 -2.41
N GLY A 122 -4.30 -9.49 -2.90
CA GLY A 122 -4.13 -10.30 -4.12
C GLY A 122 -3.49 -11.67 -3.94
N THR A 123 -3.06 -12.07 -2.73
CA THR A 123 -2.46 -13.40 -2.50
C THR A 123 -3.47 -14.54 -2.64
N ASN A 124 -4.77 -14.27 -2.46
CA ASN A 124 -5.88 -15.18 -2.71
C ASN A 124 -6.85 -14.58 -3.74
N ARG A 125 -6.31 -14.02 -4.80
CA ARG A 125 -7.02 -13.24 -5.83
C ARG A 125 -8.34 -13.89 -6.27
N MET A 126 -9.42 -13.12 -6.25
CA MET A 126 -10.71 -13.50 -6.81
C MET A 126 -10.65 -13.47 -8.34
N SER A 127 -11.22 -14.50 -8.98
CA SER A 127 -11.24 -14.59 -10.44
C SER A 127 -12.43 -15.42 -10.94
N LYS A 128 -12.62 -15.41 -12.26
CA LYS A 128 -13.66 -16.21 -12.91
C LYS A 128 -13.27 -17.68 -13.09
N ASN A 129 -11.98 -18.00 -12.99
CA ASN A 129 -11.46 -19.36 -13.19
C ASN A 129 -10.23 -19.61 -12.32
N LYS A 130 -9.93 -20.89 -12.07
CA LYS A 130 -8.84 -21.34 -11.21
C LYS A 130 -7.44 -21.03 -11.73
N ASP A 131 -7.27 -20.71 -13.01
CA ASP A 131 -5.95 -20.47 -13.61
C ASP A 131 -5.48 -19.02 -13.41
N SER A 132 -6.42 -18.13 -13.04
CA SER A 132 -6.14 -16.71 -12.82
C SER A 132 -6.39 -16.22 -11.40
N GLY A 133 -6.82 -17.10 -10.49
CA GLY A 133 -7.05 -16.75 -9.10
C GLY A 133 -7.26 -17.94 -8.19
N VAL A 134 -7.54 -17.65 -6.93
CA VAL A 134 -7.66 -18.64 -5.84
C VAL A 134 -9.11 -18.84 -5.43
N VAL A 135 -9.91 -17.76 -5.43
CA VAL A 135 -11.33 -17.84 -5.04
C VAL A 135 -12.24 -17.38 -6.17
N ASP A 136 -13.46 -17.91 -6.18
CA ASP A 136 -14.54 -17.48 -7.07
C ASP A 136 -15.29 -16.25 -6.52
N GLU A 137 -16.29 -15.78 -7.27
CA GLU A 137 -17.14 -14.63 -6.87
C GLU A 137 -18.02 -14.90 -5.63
N SER A 138 -18.08 -16.15 -5.16
CA SER A 138 -18.73 -16.56 -3.92
C SER A 138 -17.73 -16.69 -2.76
N PHE A 139 -16.48 -16.21 -2.96
CA PHE A 139 -15.37 -16.27 -1.99
C PHE A 139 -14.83 -17.68 -1.73
N LYS A 140 -15.32 -18.69 -2.47
CA LYS A 140 -14.95 -20.07 -2.28
C LYS A 140 -13.65 -20.40 -3.02
N VAL A 141 -12.77 -21.14 -2.35
CA VAL A 141 -11.49 -21.57 -2.94
C VAL A 141 -11.78 -22.63 -4.03
N PHE A 142 -11.24 -22.42 -5.22
CA PHE A 142 -11.39 -23.35 -6.33
C PHE A 142 -10.91 -24.75 -5.97
N GLY A 143 -11.67 -25.76 -6.40
CA GLY A 143 -11.36 -27.16 -6.15
C GLY A 143 -11.66 -27.65 -4.72
N THR A 144 -12.28 -26.83 -3.89
CA THR A 144 -12.70 -27.22 -2.53
C THR A 144 -14.23 -27.19 -2.39
N ASN A 145 -14.75 -27.83 -1.34
CA ASN A 145 -16.19 -27.82 -1.07
C ASN A 145 -16.59 -26.76 -0.03
N ASN A 146 -15.82 -26.58 1.05
CA ASN A 146 -16.21 -25.78 2.21
C ASN A 146 -15.10 -24.84 2.68
N LEU A 147 -14.20 -24.42 1.78
CA LEU A 147 -13.14 -23.47 2.12
C LEU A 147 -13.40 -22.13 1.46
N TYR A 148 -13.37 -21.07 2.25
CA TYR A 148 -13.62 -19.70 1.81
C TYR A 148 -12.52 -18.77 2.32
N VAL A 149 -12.24 -17.71 1.57
CA VAL A 149 -11.37 -16.61 2.00
C VAL A 149 -12.15 -15.32 1.89
N CYS A 150 -12.15 -14.52 2.98
CA CYS A 150 -12.88 -13.28 3.06
C CYS A 150 -12.07 -12.20 3.80
N ASP A 151 -10.99 -11.77 3.19
CA ASP A 151 -10.13 -10.69 3.66
C ASP A 151 -9.57 -9.90 2.48
N ALA A 152 -8.65 -8.96 2.71
CA ALA A 152 -8.09 -8.13 1.64
C ALA A 152 -7.29 -8.92 0.58
N SER A 153 -6.88 -10.15 0.87
CA SER A 153 -6.13 -10.98 -0.07
C SER A 153 -6.91 -11.38 -1.33
N ILE A 154 -8.25 -11.31 -1.26
CA ILE A 154 -9.12 -11.65 -2.41
C ILE A 154 -9.17 -10.56 -3.48
N PHE A 155 -8.77 -9.33 -3.19
CA PHE A 155 -8.88 -8.25 -4.18
C PHE A 155 -7.94 -8.51 -5.35
N PRO A 156 -8.47 -8.51 -6.60
CA PRO A 156 -7.64 -8.75 -7.78
C PRO A 156 -6.79 -7.54 -8.16
N ASP A 157 -7.17 -6.35 -7.72
CA ASP A 157 -6.48 -5.08 -7.97
C ASP A 157 -6.72 -4.11 -6.82
N PHE A 158 -5.91 -3.04 -6.76
CA PHE A 158 -6.07 -2.01 -5.76
C PHE A 158 -7.32 -1.16 -6.02
N VAL A 159 -7.97 -0.78 -4.93
CA VAL A 159 -8.95 0.30 -4.94
C VAL A 159 -8.25 1.63 -4.66
N SER A 160 -8.81 2.74 -5.15
CA SER A 160 -8.21 4.08 -5.01
C SER A 160 -8.29 4.66 -3.59
N THR A 161 -8.28 3.80 -2.57
CA THR A 161 -8.38 4.15 -1.15
C THR A 161 -7.71 3.11 -0.27
N HIS A 162 -7.69 3.35 1.06
CA HIS A 162 -7.30 2.34 2.04
C HIS A 162 -8.26 1.14 2.04
N GLN A 163 -7.73 -0.06 2.29
CA GLN A 163 -8.44 -1.34 2.13
C GLN A 163 -9.53 -1.59 3.20
N TYR A 164 -9.59 -0.79 4.27
CA TYR A 164 -10.50 -1.03 5.39
C TYR A 164 -11.97 -1.10 4.96
N LEU A 165 -12.49 -0.03 4.34
CA LEU A 165 -13.90 0.02 3.92
C LEU A 165 -14.23 -1.01 2.81
N PRO A 166 -13.42 -1.19 1.77
CA PRO A 166 -13.61 -2.27 0.80
C PRO A 166 -13.66 -3.66 1.42
N THR A 167 -12.79 -3.95 2.40
CA THR A 167 -12.77 -5.24 3.09
C THR A 167 -14.04 -5.45 3.92
N LEU A 168 -14.52 -4.42 4.62
CA LEU A 168 -15.81 -4.49 5.33
C LEU A 168 -16.98 -4.75 4.37
N ALA A 169 -17.01 -4.06 3.22
CA ALA A 169 -18.03 -4.26 2.21
C ALA A 169 -18.01 -5.69 1.65
N ALA A 170 -16.81 -6.21 1.33
CA ALA A 170 -16.65 -7.60 0.89
C ALA A 170 -17.12 -8.59 1.96
N SER A 171 -16.79 -8.36 3.24
CA SER A 171 -17.21 -9.20 4.35
C SER A 171 -18.74 -9.20 4.51
N LYS A 172 -19.39 -8.05 4.37
CA LYS A 172 -20.85 -7.97 4.39
C LYS A 172 -21.47 -8.79 3.25
N ILE A 173 -20.95 -8.63 2.02
CA ILE A 173 -21.42 -9.38 0.85
C ILE A 173 -21.23 -10.89 1.07
N PHE A 174 -20.09 -11.30 1.62
CA PHE A 174 -19.86 -12.71 1.99
C PHE A 174 -20.92 -13.22 2.97
N CYS A 175 -21.17 -12.49 4.06
CA CYS A 175 -22.15 -12.90 5.07
C CYS A 175 -23.57 -13.01 4.49
N LEU A 176 -23.97 -12.08 3.62
CA LEU A 176 -25.26 -12.16 2.91
C LEU A 176 -25.34 -13.38 2.00
N LYS A 177 -24.30 -13.66 1.20
CA LYS A 177 -24.22 -14.80 0.30
C LYS A 177 -24.24 -16.14 1.04
N GLN A 178 -23.68 -16.21 2.25
CA GLN A 178 -23.66 -17.41 3.07
C GLN A 178 -24.88 -17.55 3.99
N GLY A 179 -25.81 -16.58 3.98
CA GLY A 179 -27.01 -16.60 4.83
C GLY A 179 -26.73 -16.31 6.31
N PHE A 180 -25.57 -15.73 6.64
CA PHE A 180 -25.24 -15.29 8.01
C PHE A 180 -25.90 -13.96 8.40
N LEU A 181 -26.33 -13.18 7.41
CA LEU A 181 -27.08 -11.94 7.57
C LEU A 181 -28.30 -11.97 6.65
N SER A 182 -29.40 -11.36 7.10
CA SER A 182 -30.55 -10.99 6.27
C SER A 182 -30.41 -9.54 5.82
N ASP A 183 -31.01 -9.21 4.68
CA ASP A 183 -31.08 -7.84 4.14
C ASP A 183 -31.77 -6.87 5.12
#